data_f8b7f7b5e81e0e082810a06a93f9c0dd
#
_entry.id   f8b7f7b5e81e0e082810a06a93f9c0dd
#
_cell.length_a   1.000
_cell.length_b   1.000
_cell.length_c   1.000
_cell.angle_alpha   90.00
_cell.angle_beta   90.00
_cell.angle_gamma   90.00
#
_symmetry.space_group_name_H-M   'P 1'
#
loop_
_entity.id
_entity.type
_entity.pdbx_description
1 polymer ?
#
loop_
_entity_poly.entity_id
_entity_poly.type
_entity_poly.pdbx_seq_one_letter_code
_entity_poly.pdbx_strand_id
1 'polypeptide(L)'
;MCLHWGLCNLARIAKLGDIRGGYNYVKLACSLLDKLESRECASEVICISTQVVSYVEPLQATLEYYDKGCAAAMASGDIFQASFNMFLGHTSHFFAGMKLQTTREKGEEVIKFMNARNVLIFNIPVQHMQNMVLHLIGLDEEPKDVSAGEENISENMKTSYYFQKLYISFIFRMFDDTKAYAEKFLAWNVSNTWVNLWVSYSFYTFYIGLVSFWVARNSRDEEQWYERGNKSKLALRKWAETSQWTFENKWFLLEAEEAFCNGNFDDAKVYYEKAVTSAKTHKFVHEEALACELAAYFYLEIGEANKAVDYCLLAHEKYQEWGAIGKCTSLFKYFEG
;
A
#
# COMPACT_ATOMS: atom_id res chain seq x y z
N MET A 1 18.95 -24.35 12.54
CA MET A 1 18.36 -23.03 12.18
C MET A 1 19.50 -22.15 11.70
N CYS A 2 19.42 -21.68 10.49
CA CYS A 2 20.52 -20.97 9.85
C CYS A 2 20.76 -19.60 10.51
N LEU A 3 22.01 -19.21 10.78
CA LEU A 3 22.38 -17.94 11.42
C LEU A 3 21.82 -16.73 10.66
N HIS A 4 21.89 -16.76 9.34
CA HIS A 4 21.36 -15.70 8.48
C HIS A 4 19.83 -15.54 8.57
N TRP A 5 19.07 -16.63 8.79
CA TRP A 5 17.63 -16.54 9.05
C TRP A 5 17.34 -15.81 10.38
N GLY A 6 18.10 -16.13 11.42
CA GLY A 6 18.02 -15.42 12.70
C GLY A 6 18.31 -13.92 12.57
N LEU A 7 19.34 -13.55 11.80
CA LEU A 7 19.69 -12.16 11.53
C LEU A 7 18.61 -11.41 10.77
N CYS A 8 17.96 -12.04 9.77
CA CYS A 8 16.87 -11.43 9.04
C CYS A 8 15.63 -11.19 9.92
N ASN A 9 15.30 -12.12 10.81
CA ASN A 9 14.19 -11.91 11.75
C ASN A 9 14.52 -10.78 12.76
N LEU A 10 15.76 -10.69 13.25
CA LEU A 10 16.21 -9.56 14.08
C LEU A 10 16.12 -8.24 13.31
N ALA A 11 16.52 -8.22 12.03
CA ALA A 11 16.39 -7.06 11.17
C ALA A 11 14.93 -6.61 11.03
N ARG A 12 14.02 -7.54 10.81
CA ARG A 12 12.57 -7.26 10.69
C ARG A 12 11.99 -6.67 11.97
N ILE A 13 12.41 -7.15 13.14
CA ILE A 13 11.98 -6.61 14.43
C ILE A 13 12.65 -5.26 14.69
N ALA A 14 13.93 -5.11 14.41
CA ALA A 14 14.67 -3.88 14.62
C ALA A 14 14.09 -2.69 13.85
N LYS A 15 13.55 -2.90 12.64
CA LYS A 15 12.93 -1.81 11.84
C LYS A 15 11.79 -1.08 12.54
N LEU A 16 11.15 -1.71 13.54
CA LEU A 16 10.07 -1.06 14.29
C LEU A 16 10.59 0.10 15.15
N GLY A 17 11.87 0.05 15.57
CA GLY A 17 12.51 1.09 16.37
C GLY A 17 13.72 1.72 15.69
N ASP A 18 14.52 0.93 14.98
CA ASP A 18 15.76 1.33 14.31
C ASP A 18 15.85 0.70 12.91
N ILE A 19 15.35 1.40 11.90
CA ILE A 19 15.34 0.93 10.50
C ILE A 19 16.76 0.75 9.98
N ARG A 20 17.69 1.69 10.31
CA ARG A 20 19.09 1.61 9.84
C ARG A 20 19.83 0.43 10.46
N GLY A 21 19.66 0.18 11.75
CA GLY A 21 20.15 -1.01 12.42
C GLY A 21 19.61 -2.29 11.79
N GLY A 22 18.30 -2.33 11.52
CA GLY A 22 17.66 -3.43 10.81
C GLY A 22 18.29 -3.67 9.42
N TYR A 23 18.52 -2.62 8.65
CA TYR A 23 19.16 -2.71 7.35
C TYR A 23 20.63 -3.22 7.41
N ASN A 24 21.39 -2.88 8.46
CA ASN A 24 22.73 -3.43 8.66
C ASN A 24 22.69 -4.94 8.94
N TYR A 25 21.69 -5.43 9.69
CA TYR A 25 21.48 -6.88 9.88
C TYR A 25 21.15 -7.59 8.56
N VAL A 26 20.34 -6.95 7.70
CA VAL A 26 20.06 -7.47 6.35
C VAL A 26 21.34 -7.63 5.53
N LYS A 27 22.18 -6.59 5.47
CA LYS A 27 23.47 -6.65 4.74
C LYS A 27 24.35 -7.79 5.24
N LEU A 28 24.42 -7.97 6.56
CA LEU A 28 25.17 -9.06 7.16
C LEU A 28 24.59 -10.43 6.77
N ALA A 29 23.26 -10.57 6.83
CA ALA A 29 22.58 -11.82 6.47
C ALA A 29 22.81 -12.20 5.01
N CYS A 30 22.66 -11.25 4.08
CA CYS A 30 22.92 -11.47 2.65
C CYS A 30 24.40 -11.82 2.40
N SER A 31 25.35 -11.10 3.03
CA SER A 31 26.77 -11.41 2.92
C SER A 31 27.14 -12.82 3.43
N LEU A 32 26.49 -13.28 4.49
CA LEU A 32 26.67 -14.64 5.00
C LEU A 32 26.04 -15.68 4.06
N LEU A 33 24.89 -15.39 3.48
CA LEU A 33 24.24 -16.25 2.49
C LEU A 33 25.17 -16.51 1.30
N ASP A 34 25.77 -15.45 0.76
CA ASP A 34 26.69 -15.53 -0.37
C ASP A 34 27.97 -16.29 0.00
N LYS A 35 28.59 -16.00 1.17
CA LYS A 35 29.83 -16.64 1.61
C LYS A 35 29.66 -18.13 1.93
N LEU A 36 28.52 -18.53 2.43
CA LEU A 36 28.26 -19.92 2.82
C LEU A 36 27.61 -20.73 1.69
N GLU A 37 27.35 -20.10 0.53
CA GLU A 37 26.65 -20.71 -0.61
C GLU A 37 25.38 -21.47 -0.20
N SER A 38 24.72 -21.00 0.87
CA SER A 38 23.57 -21.68 1.47
C SER A 38 22.33 -21.50 0.61
N ARG A 39 21.93 -22.56 -0.07
CA ARG A 39 20.74 -22.55 -0.95
C ARG A 39 19.45 -22.84 -0.19
N GLU A 40 19.50 -23.58 0.91
CA GLU A 40 18.32 -24.07 1.63
C GLU A 40 17.42 -22.96 2.19
N CYS A 41 18.01 -21.82 2.65
CA CYS A 41 17.25 -20.71 3.21
C CYS A 41 17.38 -19.40 2.41
N ALA A 42 17.92 -19.46 1.21
CA ALA A 42 18.11 -18.29 0.36
C ALA A 42 16.80 -17.54 0.10
N SER A 43 15.74 -18.26 -0.21
CA SER A 43 14.42 -17.68 -0.48
C SER A 43 13.85 -16.94 0.73
N GLU A 44 13.90 -17.54 1.92
CA GLU A 44 13.43 -16.91 3.17
C GLU A 44 14.24 -15.67 3.51
N VAL A 45 15.56 -15.76 3.41
CA VAL A 45 16.46 -14.62 3.69
C VAL A 45 16.15 -13.47 2.76
N ILE A 46 16.02 -13.70 1.47
CA ILE A 46 15.67 -12.67 0.47
C ILE A 46 14.31 -12.07 0.79
N CYS A 47 13.29 -12.90 1.01
CA CYS A 47 11.93 -12.46 1.30
C CYS A 47 11.86 -11.55 2.54
N ILE A 48 12.43 -11.99 3.66
CA ILE A 48 12.40 -11.24 4.91
C ILE A 48 13.27 -9.98 4.83
N SER A 49 14.43 -10.07 4.17
CA SER A 49 15.30 -8.93 3.92
C SER A 49 14.58 -7.84 3.14
N THR A 50 13.80 -8.20 2.13
CA THR A 50 13.03 -7.25 1.30
C THR A 50 12.04 -6.42 2.13
N GLN A 51 11.48 -6.97 3.22
CA GLN A 51 10.60 -6.24 4.13
C GLN A 51 11.29 -5.08 4.86
N VAL A 52 12.59 -5.15 5.03
CA VAL A 52 13.40 -4.10 5.67
C VAL A 52 13.99 -3.16 4.61
N VAL A 53 14.48 -3.71 3.51
CA VAL A 53 15.05 -2.98 2.37
C VAL A 53 14.06 -1.98 1.81
N SER A 54 12.78 -2.33 1.73
CA SER A 54 11.69 -1.46 1.25
C SER A 54 11.47 -0.19 2.09
N TYR A 55 12.05 -0.11 3.30
CA TYR A 55 12.05 1.11 4.11
C TYR A 55 13.30 1.98 3.93
N VAL A 56 14.25 1.57 3.08
CA VAL A 56 15.52 2.27 2.86
C VAL A 56 15.76 2.56 1.39
N GLU A 57 15.49 1.58 0.54
CA GLU A 57 15.68 1.67 -0.91
C GLU A 57 14.35 2.03 -1.62
N PRO A 58 14.40 2.54 -2.86
CA PRO A 58 13.22 2.77 -3.66
C PRO A 58 12.34 1.51 -3.75
N LEU A 59 11.05 1.63 -3.43
CA LEU A 59 10.13 0.49 -3.43
C LEU A 59 10.12 -0.25 -4.78
N GLN A 60 10.17 0.50 -5.89
CA GLN A 60 10.22 -0.06 -7.24
C GLN A 60 11.45 -0.94 -7.47
N ALA A 61 12.59 -0.60 -6.86
CA ALA A 61 13.82 -1.39 -6.97
C ALA A 61 13.76 -2.71 -6.18
N THR A 62 12.88 -2.80 -5.17
CA THR A 62 12.76 -4.01 -4.36
C THR A 62 11.94 -5.11 -5.02
N LEU A 63 11.23 -4.82 -6.10
CA LEU A 63 10.36 -5.79 -6.78
C LEU A 63 11.14 -7.00 -7.31
N GLU A 64 12.32 -6.79 -7.84
CA GLU A 64 13.19 -7.87 -8.35
C GLU A 64 13.66 -8.85 -7.26
N TYR A 65 13.71 -8.42 -5.99
CA TYR A 65 14.09 -9.31 -4.89
C TYR A 65 13.05 -10.39 -4.65
N TYR A 66 11.77 -10.10 -4.82
CA TYR A 66 10.73 -11.12 -4.74
C TYR A 66 10.83 -12.15 -5.87
N ASP A 67 11.18 -11.72 -7.08
CA ASP A 67 11.39 -12.63 -8.21
C ASP A 67 12.63 -13.52 -7.95
N LYS A 68 13.72 -12.95 -7.41
CA LYS A 68 14.90 -13.72 -6.97
C LYS A 68 14.57 -14.72 -5.84
N GLY A 69 13.78 -14.28 -4.85
CA GLY A 69 13.31 -15.14 -3.76
C GLY A 69 12.45 -16.30 -4.25
N CYS A 70 11.54 -16.03 -5.20
CA CYS A 70 10.73 -17.05 -5.86
C CYS A 70 11.60 -18.06 -6.62
N ALA A 71 12.56 -17.59 -7.41
CA ALA A 71 13.47 -18.45 -8.17
C ALA A 71 14.31 -19.36 -7.23
N ALA A 72 14.81 -18.82 -6.11
CA ALA A 72 15.54 -19.59 -5.11
C ALA A 72 14.66 -20.67 -4.46
N ALA A 73 13.40 -20.34 -4.11
CA ALA A 73 12.44 -21.30 -3.58
C ALA A 73 12.12 -22.43 -4.57
N MET A 74 11.90 -22.07 -5.84
CA MET A 74 11.64 -23.06 -6.89
C MET A 74 12.83 -24.00 -7.10
N ALA A 75 14.06 -23.47 -7.02
CA ALA A 75 15.28 -24.28 -7.15
C ALA A 75 15.47 -25.28 -5.99
N SER A 76 14.96 -24.97 -4.80
CA SER A 76 14.96 -25.87 -3.63
C SER A 76 13.71 -26.74 -3.50
N GLY A 77 12.70 -26.55 -4.36
CA GLY A 77 11.41 -27.26 -4.30
C GLY A 77 10.47 -26.72 -3.22
N ASP A 78 10.77 -25.58 -2.61
CA ASP A 78 9.93 -24.97 -1.58
C ASP A 78 8.79 -24.16 -2.18
N ILE A 79 7.69 -24.86 -2.46
CA ILE A 79 6.48 -24.26 -3.05
C ILE A 79 5.84 -23.23 -2.12
N PHE A 80 5.92 -23.42 -0.80
CA PHE A 80 5.35 -22.48 0.15
C PHE A 80 6.08 -21.12 0.08
N GLN A 81 7.40 -21.13 0.14
CA GLN A 81 8.21 -19.90 0.04
C GLN A 81 8.12 -19.26 -1.36
N ALA A 82 8.02 -20.06 -2.43
CA ALA A 82 7.77 -19.53 -3.77
C ALA A 82 6.45 -18.76 -3.81
N SER A 83 5.36 -19.38 -3.32
CA SER A 83 4.04 -18.73 -3.25
C SER A 83 4.04 -17.49 -2.39
N PHE A 84 4.77 -17.49 -1.29
CA PHE A 84 4.87 -16.35 -0.38
C PHE A 84 5.60 -15.16 -1.01
N ASN A 85 6.73 -15.41 -1.71
CA ASN A 85 7.41 -14.37 -2.49
C ASN A 85 6.52 -13.81 -3.59
N MET A 86 5.79 -14.67 -4.31
CA MET A 86 4.85 -14.24 -5.36
C MET A 86 3.73 -13.35 -4.79
N PHE A 87 3.14 -13.71 -3.65
CA PHE A 87 2.13 -12.91 -2.96
C PHE A 87 2.65 -11.52 -2.57
N LEU A 88 3.80 -11.48 -1.89
CA LEU A 88 4.39 -10.20 -1.45
C LEU A 88 4.86 -9.36 -2.64
N GLY A 89 5.41 -10.00 -3.67
CA GLY A 89 5.82 -9.33 -4.90
C GLY A 89 4.63 -8.72 -5.65
N HIS A 90 3.52 -9.43 -5.75
CA HIS A 90 2.29 -8.91 -6.37
C HIS A 90 1.72 -7.72 -5.57
N THR A 91 1.65 -7.82 -4.25
CA THR A 91 1.21 -6.73 -3.37
C THR A 91 2.13 -5.50 -3.53
N SER A 92 3.45 -5.70 -3.51
CA SER A 92 4.42 -4.62 -3.67
C SER A 92 4.35 -3.99 -5.06
N HIS A 93 4.07 -4.76 -6.11
CA HIS A 93 3.89 -4.28 -7.48
C HIS A 93 2.75 -3.26 -7.59
N PHE A 94 1.63 -3.54 -6.93
CA PHE A 94 0.50 -2.62 -6.87
C PHE A 94 0.87 -1.30 -6.16
N PHE A 95 1.44 -1.37 -4.95
CA PHE A 95 1.81 -0.20 -4.16
C PHE A 95 3.05 0.55 -4.66
N ALA A 96 3.85 -0.06 -5.53
CA ALA A 96 4.92 0.63 -6.24
C ALA A 96 4.41 1.48 -7.42
N GLY A 97 3.12 1.46 -7.71
CA GLY A 97 2.51 2.23 -8.79
C GLY A 97 2.79 1.68 -10.19
N MET A 98 3.06 0.39 -10.28
CA MET A 98 3.23 -0.25 -11.60
C MET A 98 1.90 -0.24 -12.36
N LYS A 99 1.95 -0.23 -13.69
CA LYS A 99 0.74 -0.19 -14.54
C LYS A 99 -0.25 -1.29 -14.14
N LEU A 100 -1.51 -0.93 -13.97
CA LEU A 100 -2.54 -1.86 -13.52
C LEU A 100 -2.71 -3.07 -14.43
N GLN A 101 -2.53 -2.91 -15.74
CA GLN A 101 -2.58 -4.03 -16.67
C GLN A 101 -1.47 -5.06 -16.38
N THR A 102 -0.23 -4.61 -16.16
CA THR A 102 0.88 -5.49 -15.79
C THR A 102 0.68 -6.14 -14.42
N THR A 103 0.13 -5.37 -13.46
CA THR A 103 -0.22 -5.87 -12.13
C THR A 103 -1.31 -6.95 -12.22
N ARG A 104 -2.33 -6.76 -13.07
CA ARG A 104 -3.38 -7.73 -13.35
C ARG A 104 -2.81 -9.03 -13.89
N GLU A 105 -2.00 -8.95 -14.95
CA GLU A 105 -1.37 -10.11 -15.58
C GLU A 105 -0.52 -10.91 -14.59
N LYS A 106 0.30 -10.22 -13.79
CA LYS A 106 1.09 -10.86 -12.72
C LYS A 106 0.19 -11.54 -11.68
N GLY A 107 -0.92 -10.93 -11.27
CA GLY A 107 -1.89 -11.53 -10.35
C GLY A 107 -2.55 -12.79 -10.90
N GLU A 108 -2.93 -12.79 -12.17
CA GLU A 108 -3.49 -13.96 -12.87
C GLU A 108 -2.49 -15.13 -12.89
N GLU A 109 -1.20 -14.86 -13.18
CA GLU A 109 -0.14 -15.86 -13.13
C GLU A 109 0.05 -16.45 -11.72
N VAL A 110 0.06 -15.58 -10.69
CA VAL A 110 0.20 -15.98 -9.30
C VAL A 110 -0.99 -16.86 -8.85
N ILE A 111 -2.22 -16.46 -9.16
CA ILE A 111 -3.43 -17.24 -8.85
C ILE A 111 -3.38 -18.60 -9.54
N LYS A 112 -3.02 -18.64 -10.82
CA LYS A 112 -2.88 -19.88 -11.59
C LYS A 112 -1.82 -20.81 -10.98
N PHE A 113 -0.67 -20.26 -10.57
CA PHE A 113 0.40 -21.02 -9.92
C PHE A 113 -0.06 -21.64 -8.60
N MET A 114 -0.74 -20.86 -7.76
CA MET A 114 -1.22 -21.29 -6.43
C MET A 114 -2.36 -22.31 -6.55
N ASN A 115 -3.29 -22.11 -7.47
CA ASN A 115 -4.39 -23.06 -7.72
C ASN A 115 -3.85 -24.43 -8.17
N ALA A 116 -2.90 -24.45 -9.08
CA ALA A 116 -2.29 -25.69 -9.59
C ALA A 116 -1.57 -26.49 -8.48
N ARG A 117 -1.22 -25.85 -7.35
CA ARG A 117 -0.48 -26.44 -6.22
C ARG A 117 -1.29 -26.50 -4.92
N ASN A 118 -2.55 -26.10 -4.98
CA ASN A 118 -3.48 -26.07 -3.84
C ASN A 118 -2.97 -25.21 -2.64
N VAL A 119 -2.32 -24.07 -2.93
CA VAL A 119 -1.81 -23.14 -1.91
C VAL A 119 -2.87 -22.08 -1.63
N LEU A 120 -3.82 -22.34 -0.74
CA LEU A 120 -4.95 -21.44 -0.48
C LEU A 120 -4.61 -20.23 0.38
N ILE A 121 -3.68 -20.37 1.32
CA ILE A 121 -3.38 -19.33 2.33
C ILE A 121 -2.95 -17.99 1.73
N PHE A 122 -2.25 -17.98 0.59
CA PHE A 122 -1.85 -16.75 -0.10
C PHE A 122 -2.74 -16.45 -1.30
N ASN A 123 -3.43 -17.45 -1.83
CA ASN A 123 -4.28 -17.29 -3.02
C ASN A 123 -5.42 -16.30 -2.76
N ILE A 124 -6.13 -16.41 -1.62
CA ILE A 124 -7.25 -15.54 -1.30
C ILE A 124 -6.83 -14.07 -1.13
N PRO A 125 -5.77 -13.72 -0.37
CA PRO A 125 -5.25 -12.34 -0.36
C PRO A 125 -4.85 -11.80 -1.74
N VAL A 126 -4.28 -12.64 -2.62
CA VAL A 126 -3.98 -12.25 -4.00
C VAL A 126 -5.26 -11.96 -4.79
N GLN A 127 -6.31 -12.79 -4.63
CA GLN A 127 -7.62 -12.54 -5.26
C GLN A 127 -8.24 -11.24 -4.76
N HIS A 128 -8.13 -10.91 -3.46
CA HIS A 128 -8.58 -9.63 -2.94
C HIS A 128 -7.86 -8.45 -3.62
N MET A 129 -6.54 -8.55 -3.78
CA MET A 129 -5.78 -7.52 -4.49
C MET A 129 -6.17 -7.47 -5.98
N GLN A 130 -6.36 -8.61 -6.61
CA GLN A 130 -6.79 -8.68 -8.02
C GLN A 130 -8.16 -8.02 -8.23
N ASN A 131 -9.11 -8.21 -7.30
CA ASN A 131 -10.41 -7.55 -7.35
C ASN A 131 -10.26 -6.02 -7.24
N MET A 132 -9.33 -5.50 -6.42
CA MET A 132 -9.02 -4.06 -6.39
C MET A 132 -8.54 -3.58 -7.77
N VAL A 133 -7.63 -4.31 -8.39
CA VAL A 133 -7.09 -3.98 -9.72
C VAL A 133 -8.19 -3.98 -10.78
N LEU A 134 -9.04 -5.00 -10.81
CA LEU A 134 -10.16 -5.09 -11.77
C LEU A 134 -11.15 -3.95 -11.60
N HIS A 135 -11.49 -3.59 -10.36
CA HIS A 135 -12.38 -2.47 -10.07
C HIS A 135 -11.80 -1.12 -10.56
N LEU A 136 -10.52 -0.89 -10.32
CA LEU A 136 -9.83 0.31 -10.79
C LEU A 136 -9.78 0.42 -12.31
N ILE A 137 -9.57 -0.71 -13.01
CA ILE A 137 -9.58 -0.77 -14.49
C ILE A 137 -11.01 -0.56 -15.04
N GLY A 138 -12.04 -0.88 -14.26
CA GLY A 138 -13.44 -0.85 -14.71
C GLY A 138 -13.88 -2.15 -15.42
N LEU A 139 -13.24 -3.25 -15.07
CA LEU A 139 -13.56 -4.60 -15.53
C LEU A 139 -14.28 -5.40 -14.44
N ASP A 140 -15.25 -4.76 -13.77
CA ASP A 140 -16.07 -5.43 -12.77
C ASP A 140 -16.93 -6.52 -13.42
N GLU A 141 -16.35 -7.72 -13.56
CA GLU A 141 -17.21 -8.88 -13.51
C GLU A 141 -17.67 -8.99 -12.04
N GLU A 142 -18.98 -9.04 -11.80
CA GLU A 142 -19.49 -9.41 -10.48
C GLU A 142 -18.69 -10.61 -9.99
N PRO A 143 -18.09 -10.53 -8.80
CA PRO A 143 -17.18 -11.57 -8.34
C PRO A 143 -17.93 -12.88 -8.37
N LYS A 144 -17.59 -13.73 -9.34
CA LYS A 144 -18.06 -15.12 -9.34
C LYS A 144 -17.57 -15.74 -8.04
N ASP A 145 -18.45 -15.71 -7.05
CA ASP A 145 -18.43 -16.56 -5.85
C ASP A 145 -17.24 -16.42 -4.86
N VAL A 146 -16.62 -15.24 -4.73
CA VAL A 146 -15.84 -14.90 -3.53
C VAL A 146 -16.71 -14.18 -2.48
N SER A 147 -18.01 -14.20 -2.64
CA SER A 147 -18.99 -13.77 -1.66
C SER A 147 -19.27 -14.88 -0.62
N ALA A 148 -18.25 -15.49 -0.04
CA ALA A 148 -18.42 -15.88 1.34
C ALA A 148 -18.71 -14.57 2.07
N GLY A 149 -19.93 -14.39 2.55
CA GLY A 149 -20.29 -13.22 3.33
C GLY A 149 -19.22 -13.00 4.41
N GLU A 150 -19.05 -11.78 4.89
CA GLU A 150 -18.05 -11.40 5.90
C GLU A 150 -17.89 -12.44 7.03
N GLU A 151 -18.96 -13.16 7.35
CA GLU A 151 -19.05 -14.24 8.35
C GLU A 151 -18.21 -15.49 8.02
N ASN A 152 -17.89 -15.72 6.75
CA ASN A 152 -17.16 -16.91 6.29
C ASN A 152 -15.66 -16.63 5.99
N ILE A 153 -15.19 -15.39 6.23
CA ILE A 153 -13.79 -15.03 6.01
C ILE A 153 -12.94 -15.54 7.18
N SER A 154 -11.96 -16.40 6.88
CA SER A 154 -11.04 -16.85 7.92
C SER A 154 -10.27 -15.69 8.54
N GLU A 155 -9.93 -15.82 9.81
CA GLU A 155 -9.25 -14.79 10.59
C GLU A 155 -7.97 -14.24 9.89
N ASN A 156 -7.19 -15.12 9.26
CA ASN A 156 -5.95 -14.74 8.57
C ASN A 156 -6.18 -13.90 7.30
N MET A 157 -7.40 -13.85 6.78
CA MET A 157 -7.75 -13.16 5.53
C MET A 157 -8.48 -11.85 5.77
N LYS A 158 -8.94 -11.59 6.99
CA LYS A 158 -9.70 -10.37 7.34
C LYS A 158 -8.92 -9.10 7.06
N THR A 159 -7.61 -9.08 7.32
CA THR A 159 -6.77 -7.91 7.06
C THR A 159 -6.80 -7.51 5.57
N SER A 160 -6.59 -8.46 4.66
CA SER A 160 -6.61 -8.18 3.22
C SER A 160 -8.01 -7.81 2.74
N TYR A 161 -9.04 -8.47 3.26
CA TYR A 161 -10.43 -8.21 2.90
C TYR A 161 -10.88 -6.80 3.33
N TYR A 162 -10.72 -6.45 4.61
CA TYR A 162 -11.14 -5.14 5.10
C TYR A 162 -10.32 -4.02 4.46
N PHE A 163 -9.03 -4.24 4.22
CA PHE A 163 -8.22 -3.25 3.53
C PHE A 163 -8.66 -3.06 2.07
N GLN A 164 -8.99 -4.14 1.35
CA GLN A 164 -9.54 -4.05 -0.01
C GLN A 164 -10.79 -3.17 -0.02
N LYS A 165 -11.75 -3.46 0.86
CA LYS A 165 -13.02 -2.72 0.95
C LYS A 165 -12.79 -1.26 1.31
N LEU A 166 -11.94 -1.01 2.31
CA LEU A 166 -11.52 0.34 2.71
C LEU A 166 -10.88 1.10 1.55
N TYR A 167 -9.92 0.49 0.87
CA TYR A 167 -9.20 1.13 -0.24
C TYR A 167 -10.15 1.52 -1.36
N ILE A 168 -10.99 0.61 -1.83
CA ILE A 168 -11.94 0.86 -2.92
C ILE A 168 -12.96 1.92 -2.52
N SER A 169 -13.59 1.80 -1.34
CA SER A 169 -14.55 2.80 -0.88
C SER A 169 -13.93 4.20 -0.76
N PHE A 170 -12.68 4.29 -0.29
CA PHE A 170 -11.95 5.56 -0.19
C PHE A 170 -11.63 6.14 -1.57
N ILE A 171 -11.06 5.35 -2.48
CA ILE A 171 -10.71 5.82 -3.84
C ILE A 171 -11.96 6.27 -4.62
N PHE A 172 -13.08 5.58 -4.46
CA PHE A 172 -14.35 5.95 -5.12
C PHE A 172 -15.21 6.91 -4.30
N ARG A 173 -14.68 7.48 -3.20
CA ARG A 173 -15.30 8.53 -2.37
C ARG A 173 -16.65 8.14 -1.74
N MET A 174 -16.81 6.87 -1.39
CA MET A 174 -17.98 6.34 -0.67
C MET A 174 -17.76 6.52 0.84
N PHE A 175 -18.18 7.67 1.39
CA PHE A 175 -17.81 8.10 2.74
C PHE A 175 -18.25 7.10 3.84
N ASP A 176 -19.54 6.71 3.84
CA ASP A 176 -20.08 5.84 4.89
C ASP A 176 -19.43 4.45 4.89
N ASP A 177 -19.25 3.88 3.69
CA ASP A 177 -18.54 2.60 3.53
C ASP A 177 -17.08 2.71 3.95
N THR A 178 -16.41 3.81 3.59
CA THR A 178 -15.02 4.06 3.98
C THR A 178 -14.86 4.10 5.49
N LYS A 179 -15.72 4.84 6.20
CA LYS A 179 -15.72 4.91 7.65
C LYS A 179 -15.97 3.53 8.28
N ALA A 180 -17.01 2.83 7.82
CA ALA A 180 -17.38 1.52 8.35
C ALA A 180 -16.26 0.48 8.17
N TYR A 181 -15.63 0.41 6.99
CA TYR A 181 -14.51 -0.52 6.75
C TYR A 181 -13.23 -0.09 7.45
N ALA A 182 -12.98 1.20 7.66
CA ALA A 182 -11.87 1.67 8.47
C ALA A 182 -12.02 1.24 9.95
N GLU A 183 -13.21 1.35 10.50
CA GLU A 183 -13.50 0.89 11.88
C GLU A 183 -13.27 -0.62 12.02
N LYS A 184 -13.77 -1.43 11.09
CA LYS A 184 -13.55 -2.88 11.06
C LYS A 184 -12.08 -3.25 10.92
N PHE A 185 -11.36 -2.59 10.01
CA PHE A 185 -9.94 -2.81 9.80
C PHE A 185 -9.12 -2.47 11.05
N LEU A 186 -9.41 -1.35 11.70
CA LEU A 186 -8.73 -0.90 12.91
C LEU A 186 -9.01 -1.82 14.10
N ALA A 187 -10.27 -2.23 14.31
CA ALA A 187 -10.64 -3.16 15.37
C ALA A 187 -9.92 -4.51 15.21
N TRP A 188 -9.78 -4.98 13.98
CA TRP A 188 -9.06 -6.21 13.67
C TRP A 188 -7.54 -6.08 13.89
N ASN A 189 -6.92 -5.01 13.41
CA ASN A 189 -5.46 -4.81 13.47
C ASN A 189 -4.92 -4.63 14.90
N VAL A 190 -5.70 -4.14 15.85
CA VAL A 190 -5.29 -4.02 17.27
C VAL A 190 -4.88 -5.38 17.83
N SER A 191 -5.54 -6.45 17.40
CA SER A 191 -5.27 -7.83 17.84
C SER A 191 -4.13 -8.52 17.11
N ASN A 192 -3.65 -7.95 15.99
CA ASN A 192 -2.73 -8.60 15.06
C ASN A 192 -1.41 -7.83 14.86
N THR A 193 -0.55 -7.86 15.87
CA THR A 193 0.77 -7.17 15.84
C THR A 193 1.72 -7.67 14.74
N TRP A 194 1.49 -8.87 14.18
CA TRP A 194 2.29 -9.43 13.08
C TRP A 194 2.21 -8.62 11.78
N VAL A 195 1.11 -7.90 11.55
CA VAL A 195 0.93 -7.04 10.37
C VAL A 195 2.01 -5.96 10.31
N ASN A 196 2.45 -5.46 11.47
CA ASN A 196 3.46 -4.40 11.58
C ASN A 196 4.85 -4.85 11.09
N LEU A 197 5.07 -6.14 10.93
CA LEU A 197 6.34 -6.70 10.47
C LEU A 197 6.50 -6.68 8.94
N TRP A 198 5.41 -6.44 8.19
CA TRP A 198 5.42 -6.44 6.73
C TRP A 198 5.48 -5.03 6.15
N VAL A 199 6.00 -4.88 4.94
CA VAL A 199 6.04 -3.58 4.24
C VAL A 199 4.64 -3.03 4.00
N SER A 200 3.65 -3.90 3.82
CA SER A 200 2.24 -3.53 3.66
C SER A 200 1.70 -2.68 4.81
N TYR A 201 2.27 -2.79 6.01
CA TYR A 201 1.91 -1.94 7.13
C TYR A 201 2.10 -0.44 6.83
N SER A 202 3.13 -0.09 6.05
CA SER A 202 3.36 1.31 5.68
C SER A 202 2.26 1.84 4.76
N PHE A 203 1.75 1.01 3.87
CA PHE A 203 0.63 1.37 2.99
C PHE A 203 -0.67 1.50 3.78
N TYR A 204 -0.94 0.54 4.66
CA TYR A 204 -2.10 0.61 5.55
C TYR A 204 -2.07 1.88 6.41
N THR A 205 -0.91 2.21 6.98
CA THR A 205 -0.72 3.43 7.78
C THR A 205 -1.02 4.69 6.97
N PHE A 206 -0.58 4.74 5.71
CA PHE A 206 -0.84 5.87 4.83
C PHE A 206 -2.34 6.06 4.55
N TYR A 207 -3.02 5.00 4.07
CA TYR A 207 -4.45 5.11 3.74
C TYR A 207 -5.33 5.32 4.97
N ILE A 208 -5.01 4.70 6.10
CA ILE A 208 -5.69 4.97 7.39
C ILE A 208 -5.50 6.44 7.80
N GLY A 209 -4.31 7.02 7.58
CA GLY A 209 -4.06 8.43 7.84
C GLY A 209 -4.96 9.35 7.03
N LEU A 210 -5.05 9.13 5.69
CA LEU A 210 -5.91 9.89 4.80
C LEU A 210 -7.40 9.78 5.17
N VAL A 211 -7.86 8.55 5.38
CA VAL A 211 -9.24 8.28 5.82
C VAL A 211 -9.53 8.97 7.14
N SER A 212 -8.58 8.94 8.08
CA SER A 212 -8.76 9.52 9.41
C SER A 212 -8.98 11.02 9.35
N PHE A 213 -8.19 11.76 8.57
CA PHE A 213 -8.40 13.20 8.41
C PHE A 213 -9.69 13.51 7.63
N TRP A 214 -10.03 12.70 6.62
CA TRP A 214 -11.29 12.85 5.90
C TRP A 214 -12.50 12.63 6.80
N VAL A 215 -12.48 11.59 7.65
CA VAL A 215 -13.57 11.32 8.62
C VAL A 215 -13.61 12.39 9.70
N ALA A 216 -12.46 12.86 10.21
CA ALA A 216 -12.41 13.93 11.20
C ALA A 216 -13.08 15.22 10.70
N ARG A 217 -12.88 15.60 9.43
CA ARG A 217 -13.54 16.78 8.84
C ARG A 217 -15.06 16.65 8.70
N ASN A 218 -15.58 15.43 8.57
CA ASN A 218 -16.96 15.17 8.15
C ASN A 218 -17.82 14.42 9.17
N SER A 219 -17.32 14.13 10.37
CA SER A 219 -18.05 13.37 11.37
C SER A 219 -18.00 14.02 12.75
N ARG A 220 -18.87 13.53 13.67
CA ARG A 220 -18.92 14.03 15.07
C ARG A 220 -17.81 13.46 15.97
N ASP A 221 -17.12 12.40 15.53
CA ASP A 221 -16.05 11.74 16.29
C ASP A 221 -14.68 12.33 15.93
N GLU A 222 -14.59 13.66 15.77
CA GLU A 222 -13.47 14.38 15.20
C GLU A 222 -12.14 14.10 15.90
N GLU A 223 -12.11 14.18 17.25
CA GLU A 223 -10.88 14.07 18.03
C GLU A 223 -10.18 12.72 17.87
N GLN A 224 -10.92 11.62 17.98
CA GLN A 224 -10.35 10.27 17.86
C GLN A 224 -9.78 9.99 16.47
N TRP A 225 -10.49 10.43 15.41
CA TRP A 225 -10.04 10.26 14.04
C TRP A 225 -8.85 11.17 13.73
N TYR A 226 -8.88 12.41 14.23
CA TYR A 226 -7.75 13.32 14.09
C TYR A 226 -6.47 12.76 14.73
N GLU A 227 -6.55 12.24 15.97
CA GLU A 227 -5.40 11.59 16.62
C GLU A 227 -4.84 10.41 15.82
N ARG A 228 -5.69 9.60 15.19
CA ARG A 228 -5.26 8.50 14.32
C ARG A 228 -4.53 9.01 13.09
N GLY A 229 -5.06 10.03 12.44
CA GLY A 229 -4.42 10.69 11.31
C GLY A 229 -3.03 11.21 11.69
N ASN A 230 -2.94 11.89 12.84
CA ASN A 230 -1.68 12.42 13.33
C ASN A 230 -0.66 11.31 13.65
N LYS A 231 -1.07 10.21 14.28
CA LYS A 231 -0.19 9.05 14.49
C LYS A 231 0.36 8.50 13.18
N SER A 232 -0.49 8.36 12.16
CA SER A 232 -0.09 7.92 10.82
C SER A 232 0.91 8.88 10.19
N LYS A 233 0.64 10.19 10.25
CA LYS A 233 1.51 11.24 9.73
C LYS A 233 2.90 11.20 10.39
N LEU A 234 2.96 11.10 11.72
CA LEU A 234 4.23 11.02 12.45
C LEU A 234 5.03 9.75 12.08
N ALA A 235 4.37 8.63 11.85
CA ALA A 235 5.03 7.41 11.39
C ALA A 235 5.60 7.60 9.98
N LEU A 236 4.84 8.16 9.04
CA LEU A 236 5.29 8.44 7.67
C LEU A 236 6.44 9.43 7.65
N ARG A 237 6.39 10.48 8.47
CA ARG A 237 7.49 11.45 8.62
C ARG A 237 8.79 10.75 9.03
N LYS A 238 8.73 9.90 10.07
CA LYS A 238 9.89 9.13 10.56
C LYS A 238 10.46 8.22 9.45
N TRP A 239 9.60 7.58 8.66
CA TRP A 239 10.05 6.73 7.56
C TRP A 239 10.62 7.55 6.39
N ALA A 240 10.07 8.73 6.11
CA ALA A 240 10.61 9.66 5.10
C ALA A 240 12.03 10.14 5.43
N GLU A 241 12.39 10.28 6.72
CA GLU A 241 13.76 10.57 7.16
C GLU A 241 14.76 9.47 6.77
N THR A 242 14.27 8.24 6.56
CA THR A 242 15.11 7.10 6.15
C THR A 242 15.06 6.89 4.64
N SER A 243 13.89 7.00 4.02
CA SER A 243 13.68 6.88 2.58
C SER A 243 12.71 7.94 2.07
N GLN A 244 13.25 9.08 1.63
CA GLN A 244 12.45 10.11 0.96
C GLN A 244 11.76 9.56 -0.26
N TRP A 245 12.44 8.71 -1.03
CA TRP A 245 11.91 8.12 -2.26
C TRP A 245 10.55 7.44 -2.05
N THR A 246 10.43 6.62 -1.01
CA THR A 246 9.24 5.80 -0.80
C THR A 246 8.15 6.51 0.03
N PHE A 247 8.54 7.42 0.95
CA PHE A 247 7.60 7.90 1.98
C PHE A 247 7.35 9.42 1.98
N GLU A 248 8.17 10.23 1.30
CA GLU A 248 8.07 11.69 1.38
C GLU A 248 6.75 12.22 0.82
N ASN A 249 6.32 11.75 -0.35
CA ASN A 249 5.05 12.14 -0.96
C ASN A 249 3.85 11.79 -0.08
N LYS A 250 3.88 10.63 0.56
CA LYS A 250 2.85 10.15 1.49
C LYS A 250 2.78 11.02 2.75
N TRP A 251 3.94 11.36 3.31
CA TRP A 251 4.03 12.25 4.45
C TRP A 251 3.49 13.64 4.09
N PHE A 252 3.92 14.24 2.98
CA PHE A 252 3.43 15.54 2.54
C PHE A 252 1.92 15.54 2.29
N LEU A 253 1.36 14.46 1.75
CA LEU A 253 -0.08 14.37 1.55
C LEU A 253 -0.84 14.31 2.88
N LEU A 254 -0.31 13.65 3.90
CA LEU A 254 -0.89 13.67 5.24
C LEU A 254 -0.75 15.03 5.94
N GLU A 255 0.36 15.76 5.73
CA GLU A 255 0.49 17.16 6.19
C GLU A 255 -0.55 18.08 5.52
N ALA A 256 -0.80 17.89 4.21
CA ALA A 256 -1.83 18.63 3.50
C ALA A 256 -3.23 18.38 4.05
N GLU A 257 -3.59 17.11 4.26
CA GLU A 257 -4.89 16.70 4.79
C GLU A 257 -5.11 17.17 6.24
N GLU A 258 -4.06 17.15 7.07
CA GLU A 258 -4.12 17.72 8.42
C GLU A 258 -4.29 19.25 8.40
N ALA A 259 -3.49 19.95 7.59
CA ALA A 259 -3.60 21.39 7.44
C ALA A 259 -5.00 21.81 6.96
N PHE A 260 -5.56 21.06 6.03
CA PHE A 260 -6.94 21.22 5.58
C PHE A 260 -7.95 20.96 6.71
N CYS A 261 -7.76 19.89 7.49
CA CYS A 261 -8.61 19.57 8.63
C CYS A 261 -8.64 20.71 9.67
N ASN A 262 -7.51 21.40 9.84
CA ASN A 262 -7.34 22.50 10.80
C ASN A 262 -7.71 23.88 10.24
N GLY A 263 -8.14 23.98 8.98
CA GLY A 263 -8.44 25.25 8.33
C GLY A 263 -7.20 26.08 7.94
N ASN A 264 -6.00 25.50 7.99
CA ASN A 264 -4.73 26.15 7.62
C ASN A 264 -4.53 26.03 6.10
N PHE A 265 -5.34 26.75 5.33
CA PHE A 265 -5.42 26.58 3.87
C PHE A 265 -4.13 26.93 3.13
N ASP A 266 -3.35 27.89 3.61
CA ASP A 266 -2.07 28.26 2.96
C ASP A 266 -1.04 27.12 3.12
N ASP A 267 -0.95 26.51 4.28
CA ASP A 267 -0.10 25.33 4.49
C ASP A 267 -0.60 24.13 3.66
N ALA A 268 -1.93 23.92 3.60
CA ALA A 268 -2.51 22.85 2.79
C ALA A 268 -2.11 22.98 1.31
N LYS A 269 -2.18 24.17 0.71
CA LYS A 269 -1.73 24.46 -0.67
C LYS A 269 -0.29 24.04 -0.89
N VAL A 270 0.60 24.46 0.01
CA VAL A 270 2.04 24.16 -0.06
C VAL A 270 2.29 22.64 0.02
N TYR A 271 1.61 21.94 0.91
CA TYR A 271 1.83 20.51 1.10
C TYR A 271 1.21 19.65 0.01
N TYR A 272 0.05 20.02 -0.57
CA TYR A 272 -0.48 19.35 -1.76
C TYR A 272 0.49 19.46 -2.93
N GLU A 273 1.04 20.65 -3.20
CA GLU A 273 2.03 20.84 -4.26
C GLU A 273 3.29 19.99 -4.03
N LYS A 274 3.81 19.97 -2.79
CA LYS A 274 4.93 19.10 -2.40
C LYS A 274 4.62 17.63 -2.61
N ALA A 275 3.43 17.16 -2.22
CA ALA A 275 3.02 15.78 -2.37
C ALA A 275 2.98 15.36 -3.85
N VAL A 276 2.36 16.17 -4.71
CA VAL A 276 2.30 15.94 -6.16
C VAL A 276 3.72 15.92 -6.76
N THR A 277 4.54 16.92 -6.43
CA THR A 277 5.91 17.02 -6.95
C THR A 277 6.78 15.85 -6.52
N SER A 278 6.69 15.44 -5.25
CA SER A 278 7.46 14.31 -4.73
C SER A 278 6.99 12.98 -5.33
N ALA A 279 5.67 12.76 -5.46
CA ALA A 279 5.12 11.55 -6.10
C ALA A 279 5.57 11.43 -7.57
N LYS A 280 5.53 12.52 -8.32
CA LYS A 280 6.02 12.61 -9.69
C LYS A 280 7.54 12.30 -9.78
N THR A 281 8.34 12.93 -8.93
CA THR A 281 9.81 12.77 -8.89
C THR A 281 10.19 11.32 -8.59
N HIS A 282 9.48 10.68 -7.68
CA HIS A 282 9.73 9.31 -7.21
C HIS A 282 8.92 8.25 -7.97
N LYS A 283 8.22 8.65 -9.06
CA LYS A 283 7.53 7.75 -9.99
C LYS A 283 6.38 6.92 -9.38
N PHE A 284 5.69 7.48 -8.39
CA PHE A 284 4.47 6.91 -7.84
C PHE A 284 3.25 7.49 -8.56
N VAL A 285 3.03 7.09 -9.81
CA VAL A 285 1.98 7.64 -10.69
C VAL A 285 0.58 7.59 -10.05
N HIS A 286 0.23 6.53 -9.34
CA HIS A 286 -1.05 6.37 -8.66
C HIS A 286 -1.22 7.31 -7.47
N GLU A 287 -0.14 7.62 -6.76
CA GLU A 287 -0.14 8.55 -5.64
C GLU A 287 -0.04 10.01 -6.11
N GLU A 288 0.61 10.26 -7.27
CA GLU A 288 0.53 11.54 -7.96
C GLU A 288 -0.93 11.83 -8.35
N ALA A 289 -1.63 10.84 -8.94
CA ALA A 289 -3.05 10.95 -9.26
C ALA A 289 -3.90 11.23 -8.03
N LEU A 290 -3.70 10.48 -6.94
CA LEU A 290 -4.43 10.66 -5.69
C LEU A 290 -4.17 12.03 -5.05
N ALA A 291 -2.91 12.48 -5.02
CA ALA A 291 -2.56 13.80 -4.48
C ALA A 291 -3.22 14.94 -5.29
N CYS A 292 -3.24 14.83 -6.62
CA CYS A 292 -3.95 15.77 -7.48
C CYS A 292 -5.47 15.73 -7.22
N GLU A 293 -6.08 14.56 -7.07
CA GLU A 293 -7.50 14.43 -6.78
C GLU A 293 -7.88 15.08 -5.45
N LEU A 294 -7.11 14.82 -4.38
CA LEU A 294 -7.37 15.39 -3.07
C LEU A 294 -7.16 16.91 -3.06
N ALA A 295 -6.15 17.41 -3.79
CA ALA A 295 -5.96 18.83 -4.01
C ALA A 295 -7.16 19.46 -4.77
N ALA A 296 -7.71 18.77 -5.77
CA ALA A 296 -8.89 19.26 -6.49
C ALA A 296 -10.10 19.42 -5.56
N TYR A 297 -10.38 18.47 -4.69
CA TYR A 297 -11.44 18.58 -3.68
C TYR A 297 -11.18 19.73 -2.71
N PHE A 298 -9.94 19.87 -2.23
CA PHE A 298 -9.55 20.96 -1.36
C PHE A 298 -9.82 22.33 -2.03
N TYR A 299 -9.36 22.53 -3.27
CA TYR A 299 -9.56 23.79 -3.99
C TYR A 299 -11.04 24.07 -4.28
N LEU A 300 -11.83 23.03 -4.54
CA LEU A 300 -13.27 23.17 -4.70
C LEU A 300 -13.94 23.68 -3.41
N GLU A 301 -13.61 23.10 -2.26
CA GLU A 301 -14.19 23.48 -0.97
C GLU A 301 -13.80 24.91 -0.54
N ILE A 302 -12.60 25.38 -0.88
CA ILE A 302 -12.19 26.76 -0.58
C ILE A 302 -12.63 27.79 -1.65
N GLY A 303 -13.40 27.36 -2.68
CA GLY A 303 -13.96 28.23 -3.70
C GLY A 303 -13.00 28.62 -4.83
N GLU A 304 -11.82 27.98 -4.94
CA GLU A 304 -10.84 28.19 -6.03
C GLU A 304 -11.13 27.25 -7.22
N ALA A 305 -12.31 27.38 -7.85
CA ALA A 305 -12.83 26.47 -8.87
C ALA A 305 -11.88 26.22 -10.05
N ASN A 306 -11.19 27.25 -10.54
CA ASN A 306 -10.24 27.08 -11.66
C ASN A 306 -9.10 26.12 -11.30
N LYS A 307 -8.52 26.26 -10.10
CA LYS A 307 -7.48 25.34 -9.62
C LYS A 307 -8.02 23.93 -9.37
N ALA A 308 -9.25 23.84 -8.86
CA ALA A 308 -9.91 22.53 -8.69
C ALA A 308 -10.01 21.79 -10.03
N VAL A 309 -10.41 22.47 -11.11
CA VAL A 309 -10.47 21.90 -12.45
C VAL A 309 -9.08 21.50 -12.96
N ASP A 310 -8.05 22.36 -12.80
CA ASP A 310 -6.69 22.04 -13.23
C ASP A 310 -6.15 20.77 -12.54
N TYR A 311 -6.32 20.66 -11.22
CA TYR A 311 -5.89 19.49 -10.46
C TYR A 311 -6.72 18.23 -10.77
N CYS A 312 -8.03 18.38 -11.06
CA CYS A 312 -8.88 17.28 -11.48
C CYS A 312 -8.44 16.70 -12.83
N LEU A 313 -8.09 17.56 -13.80
CA LEU A 313 -7.56 17.14 -15.09
C LEU A 313 -6.22 16.43 -14.96
N LEU A 314 -5.33 16.93 -14.10
CA LEU A 314 -4.06 16.26 -13.80
C LEU A 314 -4.29 14.88 -13.14
N ALA A 315 -5.20 14.79 -12.18
CA ALA A 315 -5.57 13.52 -11.56
C ALA A 315 -6.08 12.50 -12.59
N HIS A 316 -6.98 12.95 -13.48
CA HIS A 316 -7.49 12.11 -14.56
C HIS A 316 -6.38 11.60 -15.48
N GLU A 317 -5.47 12.48 -15.92
CA GLU A 317 -4.33 12.09 -16.75
C GLU A 317 -3.48 11.01 -16.07
N LYS A 318 -3.17 11.18 -14.78
CA LYS A 318 -2.34 10.24 -14.04
C LYS A 318 -3.04 8.92 -13.72
N TYR A 319 -4.33 8.93 -13.41
CA TYR A 319 -5.12 7.70 -13.31
C TYR A 319 -5.19 6.94 -14.64
N GLN A 320 -5.32 7.65 -15.76
CA GLN A 320 -5.29 7.06 -17.09
C GLN A 320 -3.90 6.47 -17.41
N GLU A 321 -2.82 7.17 -17.07
CA GLU A 321 -1.44 6.69 -17.22
C GLU A 321 -1.19 5.40 -16.41
N TRP A 322 -1.75 5.33 -15.20
CA TRP A 322 -1.69 4.13 -14.36
C TRP A 322 -2.55 2.98 -14.90
N GLY A 323 -3.60 3.29 -15.68
CA GLY A 323 -4.55 2.34 -16.24
C GLY A 323 -5.84 2.21 -15.43
N ALA A 324 -6.13 3.13 -14.50
CA ALA A 324 -7.33 3.13 -13.65
C ALA A 324 -8.55 3.74 -14.37
N ILE A 325 -8.98 3.14 -15.48
CA ILE A 325 -10.05 3.67 -16.36
C ILE A 325 -11.39 3.73 -15.63
N GLY A 326 -11.72 2.74 -14.79
CA GLY A 326 -12.93 2.76 -13.95
C GLY A 326 -12.94 3.95 -12.99
N LYS A 327 -11.79 4.28 -12.40
CA LYS A 327 -11.63 5.48 -11.55
C LYS A 327 -11.76 6.77 -12.37
N CYS A 328 -11.18 6.85 -13.57
CA CYS A 328 -11.30 8.00 -14.46
C CYS A 328 -12.79 8.33 -14.75
N THR A 329 -13.60 7.30 -15.02
CA THR A 329 -15.03 7.46 -15.28
C THR A 329 -15.79 8.01 -14.07
N SER A 330 -15.39 7.62 -12.85
CA SER A 330 -16.05 8.08 -11.62
C SER A 330 -15.62 9.48 -11.18
N LEU A 331 -14.40 9.90 -11.53
CA LEU A 331 -13.83 11.16 -11.09
C LEU A 331 -14.66 12.37 -11.56
N PHE A 332 -15.05 12.39 -12.83
CA PHE A 332 -15.82 13.52 -13.38
C PHE A 332 -17.23 13.64 -12.82
N LYS A 333 -17.87 12.53 -12.42
CA LYS A 333 -19.22 12.56 -11.83
C LYS A 333 -19.30 13.44 -10.58
N TYR A 334 -18.22 13.57 -9.84
CA TYR A 334 -18.16 14.38 -8.63
C TYR A 334 -18.06 15.90 -8.94
N PHE A 335 -17.44 16.25 -10.08
CA PHE A 335 -17.25 17.65 -10.48
C PHE A 335 -18.33 18.18 -11.43
N GLU A 336 -19.24 17.34 -11.91
CA GLU A 336 -20.38 17.70 -12.76
C GLU A 336 -21.63 18.15 -11.95
N GLY A 337 -21.65 17.95 -10.64
CA GLY A 337 -22.74 18.32 -9.71
C GLY A 337 -22.45 19.59 -8.96
#